data_c016de31ce54959e8e87785d0bc8c318
#
_entry.id   c016de31ce54959e8e87785d0bc8c318
#
_cell.length_a   1.000
_cell.length_b   1.000
_cell.length_c   1.000
_cell.angle_alpha   90.00
_cell.angle_beta   90.00
_cell.angle_gamma   90.00
#
_symmetry.space_group_name_H-M   'P 1'
#
loop_
_entity.id
_entity.type
_entity.pdbx_description
1 polymer ?
#
loop_
_entity_poly.entity_id
_entity_poly.type
_entity_poly.pdbx_seq_one_letter_code
_entity_poly.pdbx_strand_id
1 'polypeptide(L)' 'MRKLKLIWDFRGPNSAKTAEHHEIHLKEYITIKNLDTNITGFELINNMHTIAYMVVKEADMKPVRDALKPHRGQVYEE' A
#
# COMPACT_ATOMS: atom_id res chain seq x y z
N MET A 1 1.85 19.09 -4.04
CA MET A 1 2.25 18.40 -2.81
C MET A 1 2.75 17.01 -3.13
N ARG A 2 3.85 16.60 -2.50
CA ARG A 2 4.43 15.29 -2.77
C ARG A 2 3.55 14.18 -2.22
N LYS A 3 3.40 13.14 -3.00
CA LYS A 3 2.74 11.90 -2.58
C LYS A 3 3.76 10.77 -2.55
N LEU A 4 3.51 9.81 -1.69
CA LEU A 4 4.38 8.66 -1.50
C LEU A 4 3.59 7.38 -1.70
N LYS A 5 4.20 6.42 -2.38
CA LYS A 5 3.63 5.10 -2.58
C LYS A 5 4.26 4.16 -1.58
N LEU A 6 3.45 3.68 -0.64
CA LEU A 6 3.88 2.73 0.37
C LEU A 6 3.62 1.33 -0.14
N ILE A 7 4.60 0.44 -0.02
CA ILE A 7 4.58 -0.86 -0.67
C ILE A 7 4.80 -1.98 0.34
N TRP A 8 3.98 -3.00 0.23
CA TRP A 8 4.12 -4.25 0.99
C TRP A 8 4.45 -5.35 0.00
N ASP A 9 5.53 -6.10 0.25
CA ASP A 9 5.95 -7.20 -0.60
C ASP A 9 5.46 -8.53 -0.02
N PHE A 10 4.82 -9.33 -0.85
CA PHE A 10 4.36 -10.67 -0.49
C PHE A 10 5.01 -11.67 -1.43
N ARG A 11 5.55 -12.75 -0.88
CA ARG A 11 6.26 -13.74 -1.67
C ARG A 11 5.66 -15.13 -1.44
N GLY A 12 5.80 -15.99 -2.45
CA GLY A 12 5.30 -17.34 -2.40
C GLY A 12 4.16 -17.57 -3.38
N PRO A 13 3.71 -18.84 -3.54
CA PRO A 13 2.69 -19.18 -4.54
C PRO A 13 1.34 -18.53 -4.28
N ASN A 14 1.06 -18.11 -3.04
CA ASN A 14 -0.20 -17.45 -2.70
C ASN A 14 -0.07 -15.94 -2.56
N SER A 15 1.03 -15.35 -3.05
CA SER A 15 1.31 -13.94 -2.87
C SER A 15 0.21 -13.03 -3.43
N ALA A 16 -0.35 -13.38 -4.59
CA ALA A 16 -1.40 -12.57 -5.21
C ALA A 16 -2.63 -12.48 -4.33
N LYS A 17 -3.05 -13.60 -3.75
CA LYS A 17 -4.22 -13.64 -2.89
C LYS A 17 -3.99 -12.88 -1.59
N THR A 18 -2.80 -13.01 -1.02
CA THR A 18 -2.42 -12.30 0.20
C THR A 18 -2.39 -10.80 -0.04
N ALA A 19 -1.82 -10.35 -1.16
CA ALA A 19 -1.76 -8.94 -1.51
C ALA A 19 -3.16 -8.36 -1.73
N GLU A 20 -4.04 -9.11 -2.39
CA GLU A 20 -5.42 -8.68 -2.60
C GLU A 20 -6.15 -8.45 -1.28
N HIS A 21 -5.99 -9.37 -0.33
CA HIS A 21 -6.57 -9.22 1.00
C HIS A 21 -5.99 -8.01 1.73
N HIS A 22 -4.70 -7.79 1.58
CA HIS A 22 -4.06 -6.63 2.20
C HIS A 22 -4.61 -5.33 1.63
N GLU A 23 -4.85 -5.27 0.32
CA GLU A 23 -5.43 -4.07 -0.29
C GLU A 23 -6.81 -3.75 0.28
N ILE A 24 -7.62 -4.76 0.55
CA ILE A 24 -8.93 -4.57 1.17
C ILE A 24 -8.77 -3.87 2.53
N HIS A 25 -7.80 -4.30 3.33
CA HIS A 25 -7.52 -3.67 4.61
C HIS A 25 -7.00 -2.25 4.45
N LEU A 26 -6.21 -1.99 3.41
CA LEU A 26 -5.74 -0.63 3.13
C LEU A 26 -6.91 0.30 2.82
N LYS A 27 -7.88 -0.16 2.03
CA LYS A 27 -9.08 0.62 1.71
C LYS A 27 -9.90 0.92 2.97
N GLU A 28 -10.05 -0.06 3.84
CA GLU A 28 -10.76 0.12 5.11
C GLU A 28 -10.05 1.16 5.98
N TYR A 29 -8.73 1.09 6.04
CA TYR A 29 -7.95 2.03 6.82
C TYR A 29 -8.14 3.47 6.32
N ILE A 30 -8.10 3.67 5.01
CA ILE A 30 -8.31 4.98 4.40
C ILE A 30 -9.68 5.54 4.80
N THR A 31 -10.71 4.70 4.77
CA THR A 31 -12.07 5.10 5.12
C THR A 31 -12.17 5.46 6.60
N ILE A 32 -11.64 4.60 7.48
CA ILE A 32 -11.71 4.82 8.93
C ILE A 32 -10.97 6.09 9.34
N LYS A 33 -9.79 6.32 8.75
CA LYS A 33 -8.96 7.48 9.08
C LYS A 33 -9.31 8.71 8.26
N ASN A 34 -10.24 8.58 7.31
CA ASN A 34 -10.68 9.68 6.45
C ASN A 34 -9.51 10.35 5.75
N LEU A 35 -8.65 9.55 5.13
CA LEU A 35 -7.48 10.07 4.41
C LEU A 35 -7.91 10.69 3.09
N ASP A 36 -7.17 11.72 2.65
CA ASP A 36 -7.49 12.44 1.41
C ASP A 36 -7.23 11.63 0.16
N THR A 37 -6.23 10.74 0.19
CA THR A 37 -5.91 9.91 -0.97
C THR A 37 -6.60 8.56 -0.83
N ASN A 38 -7.05 8.00 -1.95
CA ASN A 38 -7.72 6.71 -1.96
C ASN A 38 -7.16 5.80 -3.05
N ILE A 39 -5.89 5.98 -3.39
CA ILE A 39 -5.23 5.18 -4.40
C ILE A 39 -4.61 3.96 -3.75
N THR A 40 -5.14 2.79 -4.06
CA THR A 40 -4.60 1.52 -3.57
C THR A 40 -4.61 0.51 -4.72
N GLY A 41 -3.88 -0.57 -4.55
CA GLY A 41 -3.90 -1.63 -5.53
C GLY A 41 -2.97 -2.76 -5.14
N PHE A 42 -2.89 -3.74 -6.01
CA PHE A 42 -1.88 -4.78 -5.90
C PHE A 42 -1.41 -5.13 -7.31
N GLU A 43 -0.17 -5.59 -7.41
CA GLU A 43 0.45 -5.85 -8.70
C GLU A 43 1.26 -7.13 -8.63
N LEU A 44 1.01 -8.02 -9.57
CA LEU A 44 1.77 -9.26 -9.68
C LEU A 44 3.10 -8.97 -10.36
N ILE A 45 4.19 -9.13 -9.64
CA ILE A 45 5.54 -8.93 -10.19
C ILE A 45 5.97 -10.18 -10.95
N ASN A 46 5.78 -11.35 -10.32
CA ASN A 46 5.97 -12.65 -10.96
C ASN A 46 5.15 -13.68 -10.18
N ASN A 47 5.25 -14.95 -10.58
CA ASN A 47 4.43 -16.02 -9.97
C ASN A 47 4.62 -16.19 -8.47
N MET A 48 5.73 -15.70 -7.94
CA MET A 48 6.07 -15.86 -6.52
C MET A 48 6.19 -14.55 -5.77
N HIS A 49 5.84 -13.43 -6.42
CA HIS A 49 5.99 -12.12 -5.80
C HIS A 49 4.89 -11.18 -6.26
N THR A 50 4.12 -10.69 -5.31
CA THR A 50 3.07 -9.69 -5.55
C THR A 50 3.24 -8.57 -4.54
N ILE A 51 2.97 -7.35 -4.95
CA ILE A 51 2.98 -6.21 -4.02
C ILE A 51 1.56 -5.69 -3.82
N ALA A 52 1.31 -5.13 -2.63
CA ALA A 52 0.15 -4.28 -2.40
C ALA A 52 0.69 -2.88 -2.14
N TYR A 53 -0.08 -1.86 -2.49
CA TYR A 53 0.40 -0.49 -2.31
C TYR A 53 -0.73 0.46 -1.93
N MET A 54 -0.33 1.57 -1.32
CA MET A 54 -1.23 2.65 -0.96
C MET A 54 -0.47 3.96 -1.15
N VAL A 55 -1.12 4.94 -1.76
CA VAL A 55 -0.54 6.26 -1.96
C VAL A 55 -1.06 7.19 -0.88
N VAL A 56 -0.15 7.92 -0.23
CA VAL A 56 -0.49 8.89 0.81
C VAL A 56 0.21 10.20 0.53
N LYS A 57 -0.33 11.29 1.09
CA LYS A 57 0.36 12.56 1.09
C LYS A 57 1.56 12.47 2.05
N GLU A 58 2.61 13.21 1.76
CA GLU A 58 3.79 13.23 2.61
C GLU A 58 3.44 13.54 4.08
N ALA A 59 2.49 14.44 4.29
CA ALA A 59 2.07 14.82 5.64
C ALA A 59 1.44 13.65 6.41
N ASP A 60 0.84 12.70 5.71
CA ASP A 60 0.17 11.55 6.33
C ASP A 60 1.08 10.32 6.41
N MET A 61 2.25 10.38 5.81
CA MET A 61 3.12 9.20 5.65
C MET A 61 3.55 8.61 6.98
N LYS A 62 3.99 9.46 7.92
CA LYS A 62 4.55 8.95 9.17
C LYS A 62 3.55 8.16 10.01
N PRO A 63 2.34 8.69 10.30
CA PRO A 63 1.38 7.91 11.07
C PRO A 63 0.91 6.64 10.35
N VAL A 64 0.76 6.69 9.03
CA VAL A 64 0.37 5.51 8.26
C VAL A 64 1.48 4.47 8.28
N ARG A 65 2.73 4.89 8.09
CA ARG A 65 3.88 4.01 8.14
C ARG A 65 3.98 3.32 9.50
N ASP A 66 3.79 4.08 10.57
CA ASP A 66 3.90 3.53 11.92
C ASP A 66 2.77 2.55 12.23
N ALA A 67 1.59 2.77 11.69
CA ALA A 67 0.43 1.90 11.92
C ALA A 67 0.46 0.65 11.05
N LEU A 68 0.83 0.77 9.78
CA LEU A 68 0.71 -0.31 8.79
C LEU A 68 2.04 -0.94 8.39
N LYS A 69 3.15 -0.33 8.72
CA LYS A 69 4.50 -0.87 8.56
C LYS A 69 4.81 -1.41 7.16
N PRO A 70 4.77 -0.54 6.13
CA PRO A 70 5.14 -0.97 4.79
C PRO A 70 6.60 -1.41 4.74
N HIS A 71 6.92 -2.30 3.82
CA HIS A 71 8.29 -2.78 3.65
C HIS A 71 9.18 -1.74 3.00
N ARG A 72 8.62 -0.90 2.14
CA ARG A 72 9.37 0.17 1.46
C ARG A 72 8.41 1.25 0.97
N GLY A 73 8.98 2.35 0.53
CA GLY A 73 8.20 3.45 -0.01
C GLY A 73 8.97 4.15 -1.13
N GLN A 74 8.26 4.84 -1.98
CA GLN A 74 8.87 5.62 -3.05
C GLN A 74 8.01 6.82 -3.37
N VAL A 75 8.61 7.82 -4.02
CA VAL A 75 7.86 8.99 -4.47
C VAL A 75 6.86 8.55 -5.53
N TYR A 76 5.63 8.99 -5.38
CA TYR A 76 4.57 8.70 -6.36
C TYR A 76 4.42 9.87 -7.30
N GLU A 77 4.56 9.63 -8.59
CA GLU A 77 4.36 10.63 -9.63
C GLU A 77 3.15 10.25 -10.46
N GLU A 78 2.26 11.21 -10.66
CA GLU A 78 1.05 11.01 -11.45
C GLU A 78 1.32 11.20 -12.95
#